data_6c63d7eefd369e842ccba1f225553466
#
_entry.id   6c63d7eefd369e842ccba1f225553466
#
_cell.length_a   1.000
_cell.length_b   1.000
_cell.length_c   1.000
_cell.angle_alpha   90.00
_cell.angle_beta   90.00
_cell.angle_gamma   90.00
#
_symmetry.space_group_name_H-M   'P 1'
#
loop_
_entity.id
_entity.type
_entity.pdbx_description
1 polymer ?
#
loop_
_entity_poly.entity_id
_entity_poly.type
_entity_poly.pdbx_seq_one_letter_code
_entity_poly.pdbx_strand_id
1 'polypeptide(L)'
;TYCDIETLKTILKKEFRGRAIPGQPSTSSGKPYSYFTYSSAQVKVDNLDNVESVSNEIRTLGFQTYSNAEYLESMQKQFAMIQAVLGGIGAVSLLVAAIGIANTMMMSIYERTKEIGVIKVLGCSLKNIRQMFLLEAGFIGLIGGVIGNILSLIMSFVVNKVVGSMGAEMGMTDVISYIPPWLVLISLAFAILVGMAAG
;
A
#
# COMPACT_ATOMS: atom_id res chain seq x y z
N THR A 1 17.54 3.93 32.21
CA THR A 1 16.94 3.71 33.53
C THR A 1 15.74 4.63 33.63
N TYR A 2 14.56 4.08 33.81
CA TYR A 2 13.32 4.83 34.00
C TYR A 2 13.04 4.92 35.49
N CYS A 3 12.61 6.06 35.98
CA CYS A 3 12.16 6.23 37.36
C CYS A 3 10.79 6.95 37.36
N ASP A 4 10.05 6.76 38.45
CA ASP A 4 8.79 7.47 38.64
C ASP A 4 9.00 8.97 38.80
N ILE A 5 8.08 9.77 38.26
CA ILE A 5 8.20 11.23 38.21
C ILE A 5 8.21 11.87 39.60
N GLU A 6 7.47 11.31 40.55
CA GLU A 6 7.43 11.81 41.93
C GLU A 6 8.77 11.53 42.65
N THR A 7 9.35 10.36 42.41
CA THR A 7 10.68 10.01 42.92
C THR A 7 11.74 10.95 42.36
N LEU A 8 11.69 11.22 41.03
CA LEU A 8 12.60 12.15 40.37
C LEU A 8 12.48 13.56 40.95
N LYS A 9 11.26 14.09 41.11
CA LYS A 9 11.04 15.41 41.74
C LYS A 9 11.61 15.49 43.15
N THR A 10 11.45 14.45 43.93
CA THR A 10 11.96 14.38 45.30
C THR A 10 13.48 14.39 45.36
N ILE A 11 14.12 13.60 44.46
CA ILE A 11 15.58 13.55 44.32
C ILE A 11 16.14 14.91 43.88
N LEU A 12 15.52 15.51 42.83
CA LEU A 12 15.97 16.78 42.30
C LEU A 12 15.84 17.93 43.35
N LYS A 13 14.75 17.97 44.10
CA LYS A 13 14.60 18.96 45.19
C LYS A 13 15.63 18.77 46.29
N LYS A 14 16.00 17.52 46.60
CA LYS A 14 17.02 17.20 47.61
C LYS A 14 18.42 17.56 47.13
N GLU A 15 18.74 17.26 45.88
CA GLU A 15 20.07 17.48 45.32
C GLU A 15 20.35 18.97 45.12
N PHE A 16 19.39 19.73 44.59
CA PHE A 16 19.58 21.16 44.28
C PHE A 16 19.27 22.10 45.44
N ARG A 17 18.74 21.67 46.57
CA ARG A 17 18.54 22.37 47.85
C ARG A 17 18.35 23.90 47.73
N GLY A 18 17.30 24.35 47.03
CA GLY A 18 16.99 25.77 46.88
C GLY A 18 17.74 26.51 45.77
N ARG A 19 18.54 25.81 44.95
CA ARG A 19 19.09 26.31 43.69
C ARG A 19 18.16 25.98 42.52
N ALA A 20 18.28 26.80 41.45
CA ALA A 20 17.52 26.51 40.22
C ALA A 20 17.92 25.14 39.65
N ILE A 21 16.92 24.32 39.36
CA ILE A 21 17.09 23.00 38.74
C ILE A 21 17.30 23.27 37.23
N PRO A 22 18.34 22.71 36.60
CA PRO A 22 18.55 22.85 35.16
C PRO A 22 17.32 22.45 34.34
N GLY A 23 16.89 23.30 33.40
CA GLY A 23 15.69 23.07 32.58
C GLY A 23 14.36 23.48 33.24
N GLN A 24 14.37 23.97 34.50
CA GLN A 24 13.21 24.51 35.16
C GLN A 24 13.27 26.05 35.23
N PRO A 25 12.14 26.75 35.12
CA PRO A 25 12.11 28.20 35.27
C PRO A 25 12.51 28.60 36.69
N SER A 26 13.25 29.70 36.77
CA SER A 26 13.69 30.30 38.03
C SER A 26 13.26 31.75 38.13
N THR A 27 13.09 32.22 39.39
CA THR A 27 12.82 33.65 39.66
C THR A 27 14.02 34.51 39.28
N SER A 28 13.82 35.83 39.07
CA SER A 28 14.90 36.77 38.78
C SER A 28 16.06 36.76 39.82
N SER A 29 15.77 36.24 41.02
CA SER A 29 16.78 36.03 42.09
C SER A 29 17.47 34.66 42.08
N GLY A 30 17.22 33.82 41.04
CA GLY A 30 17.84 32.49 40.88
C GLY A 30 17.26 31.40 41.76
N LYS A 31 16.13 31.67 42.45
CA LYS A 31 15.44 30.67 43.26
C LYS A 31 14.45 29.82 42.41
N PRO A 32 14.31 28.51 42.67
CA PRO A 32 13.35 27.67 41.96
C PRO A 32 11.92 28.07 42.34
N TYR A 33 11.00 27.92 41.38
CA TYR A 33 9.56 27.98 41.66
C TYR A 33 9.11 26.76 42.49
N SER A 34 7.99 26.89 43.20
CA SER A 34 7.42 25.80 43.98
C SER A 34 6.83 24.68 43.13
N TYR A 35 6.56 24.95 41.84
CA TYR A 35 5.98 24.03 40.87
C TYR A 35 7.01 23.59 39.82
N PHE A 36 6.83 22.41 39.29
CA PHE A 36 7.61 21.91 38.16
C PHE A 36 6.88 22.20 36.86
N THR A 37 7.64 22.66 35.87
CA THR A 37 7.14 22.89 34.51
C THR A 37 7.55 21.69 33.64
N TYR A 38 6.60 21.12 32.94
CA TYR A 38 6.86 20.03 32.00
C TYR A 38 7.08 20.61 30.61
N SER A 39 8.13 20.17 29.93
CA SER A 39 8.47 20.60 28.57
C SER A 39 7.66 19.84 27.52
N SER A 40 7.26 18.63 27.82
CA SER A 40 6.44 17.78 26.94
C SER A 40 5.60 16.81 27.75
N ALA A 41 4.45 16.47 27.22
CA ALA A 41 3.57 15.43 27.74
C ALA A 41 3.17 14.50 26.60
N GLN A 42 3.10 13.21 26.89
CA GLN A 42 2.63 12.21 25.93
C GLN A 42 1.19 11.84 26.26
N VAL A 43 0.29 12.10 25.31
CA VAL A 43 -1.12 11.74 25.40
C VAL A 43 -1.35 10.46 24.60
N LYS A 44 -1.90 9.45 25.25
CA LYS A 44 -2.29 8.19 24.60
C LYS A 44 -3.77 8.27 24.24
N VAL A 45 -4.08 8.07 22.96
CA VAL A 45 -5.45 8.05 22.44
C VAL A 45 -5.86 6.59 22.19
N ASP A 46 -7.10 6.25 22.46
CA ASP A 46 -7.62 4.87 22.38
C ASP A 46 -7.76 4.37 20.93
N ASN A 47 -8.09 5.26 19.99
CA ASN A 47 -8.24 4.93 18.57
C ASN A 47 -7.52 5.95 17.69
N LEU A 48 -6.89 5.45 16.62
CA LEU A 48 -6.20 6.29 15.63
C LEU A 48 -7.13 7.35 14.99
N ASP A 49 -8.39 7.01 14.76
CA ASP A 49 -9.37 7.92 14.16
C ASP A 49 -9.65 9.15 15.03
N ASN A 50 -9.45 9.05 16.35
CA ASN A 50 -9.68 10.13 17.30
C ASN A 50 -8.43 11.02 17.51
N VAL A 51 -7.27 10.63 16.98
CA VAL A 51 -6.00 11.35 17.22
C VAL A 51 -6.06 12.77 16.66
N GLU A 52 -6.65 12.96 15.49
CA GLU A 52 -6.77 14.27 14.86
C GLU A 52 -7.69 15.20 15.68
N SER A 53 -8.84 14.72 16.15
CA SER A 53 -9.77 15.50 16.95
C SER A 53 -9.15 15.93 18.29
N VAL A 54 -8.48 14.99 18.98
CA VAL A 54 -7.78 15.27 20.24
C VAL A 54 -6.60 16.23 20.02
N SER A 55 -5.84 16.06 18.95
CA SER A 55 -4.74 16.96 18.59
C SER A 55 -5.23 18.39 18.36
N ASN A 56 -6.35 18.56 17.64
CA ASN A 56 -6.96 19.86 17.39
C ASN A 56 -7.48 20.50 18.69
N GLU A 57 -8.08 19.72 19.58
CA GLU A 57 -8.53 20.21 20.88
C GLU A 57 -7.36 20.73 21.74
N ILE A 58 -6.25 19.96 21.78
CA ILE A 58 -5.03 20.39 22.49
C ILE A 58 -4.43 21.67 21.86
N ARG A 59 -4.48 21.81 20.53
CA ARG A 59 -4.04 23.03 19.83
C ARG A 59 -4.91 24.24 20.18
N THR A 60 -6.22 24.07 20.35
CA THR A 60 -7.11 25.17 20.78
C THR A 60 -6.80 25.64 22.21
N LEU A 61 -6.22 24.77 23.05
CA LEU A 61 -5.70 25.12 24.36
C LEU A 61 -4.35 25.86 24.33
N GLY A 62 -3.78 26.11 23.14
CA GLY A 62 -2.53 26.83 22.94
C GLY A 62 -1.26 25.98 23.00
N PHE A 63 -1.36 24.66 23.02
CA PHE A 63 -0.22 23.76 23.01
C PHE A 63 0.13 23.30 21.60
N GLN A 64 1.41 23.08 21.35
CA GLN A 64 1.86 22.44 20.11
C GLN A 64 1.75 20.91 20.27
N THR A 65 1.15 20.27 19.28
CA THR A 65 1.03 18.80 19.24
C THR A 65 1.81 18.25 18.06
N TYR A 66 2.50 17.14 18.31
CA TYR A 66 3.11 16.31 17.28
C TYR A 66 2.43 14.94 17.32
N SER A 67 1.78 14.56 16.23
CA SER A 67 1.12 13.27 16.12
C SER A 67 1.74 12.46 14.99
N ASN A 68 2.11 11.21 15.29
CA ASN A 68 2.51 10.26 14.26
C ASN A 68 1.35 9.89 13.33
N ALA A 69 0.09 10.10 13.75
CA ALA A 69 -1.08 9.84 12.92
C ALA A 69 -1.15 10.81 11.73
N GLU A 70 -0.86 12.10 11.90
CA GLU A 70 -0.79 13.07 10.79
C GLU A 70 0.28 12.67 9.76
N TYR A 71 1.42 12.14 10.25
CA TYR A 71 2.46 11.63 9.36
C TYR A 71 2.01 10.39 8.60
N LEU A 72 1.36 9.43 9.28
CA LEU A 72 0.81 8.23 8.66
C LEU A 72 -0.27 8.57 7.63
N GLU A 73 -1.16 9.51 7.93
CA GLU A 73 -2.19 9.96 6.99
C GLU A 73 -1.58 10.61 5.74
N SER A 74 -0.56 11.45 5.90
CA SER A 74 0.14 12.05 4.76
C SER A 74 0.84 11.01 3.91
N MET A 75 1.47 10.00 4.52
CA MET A 75 2.04 8.86 3.81
C MET A 75 0.98 8.04 3.07
N GLN A 76 -0.16 7.74 3.71
CA GLN A 76 -1.26 7.02 3.05
C GLN A 76 -1.79 7.78 1.82
N LYS A 77 -1.94 9.10 1.90
CA LYS A 77 -2.32 9.94 0.75
C LYS A 77 -1.30 9.89 -0.37
N GLN A 78 0.01 9.90 -0.06
CA GLN A 78 1.06 9.75 -1.05
C GLN A 78 1.02 8.36 -1.72
N PHE A 79 0.87 7.29 -0.92
CA PHE A 79 0.74 5.94 -1.46
C PHE A 79 -0.52 5.78 -2.33
N ALA A 80 -1.65 6.35 -1.91
CA ALA A 80 -2.89 6.33 -2.70
C ALA A 80 -2.71 7.04 -4.06
N MET A 81 -1.99 8.17 -4.09
CA MET A 81 -1.65 8.86 -5.34
C MET A 81 -0.78 7.98 -6.25
N ILE A 82 0.28 7.36 -5.71
CA ILE A 82 1.14 6.46 -6.47
C ILE A 82 0.34 5.28 -7.01
N GLN A 83 -0.51 4.67 -6.18
CA GLN A 83 -1.39 3.57 -6.60
C GLN A 83 -2.37 3.98 -7.70
N ALA A 84 -2.93 5.19 -7.64
CA ALA A 84 -3.83 5.71 -8.67
C ALA A 84 -3.10 5.90 -10.02
N VAL A 85 -1.89 6.45 -10.00
CA VAL A 85 -1.06 6.62 -11.21
C VAL A 85 -0.68 5.26 -11.80
N LEU A 86 -0.18 4.33 -10.98
CA LEU A 86 0.19 2.99 -11.44
C LEU A 86 -1.03 2.21 -11.94
N GLY A 87 -2.17 2.33 -11.25
CA GLY A 87 -3.44 1.75 -11.67
C GLY A 87 -3.92 2.31 -13.02
N GLY A 88 -3.77 3.62 -13.23
CA GLY A 88 -4.07 4.27 -14.50
C GLY A 88 -3.20 3.76 -15.66
N ILE A 89 -1.89 3.65 -15.43
CA ILE A 89 -0.95 3.07 -16.42
C ILE A 89 -1.33 1.61 -16.71
N GLY A 90 -1.64 0.83 -15.67
CA GLY A 90 -2.08 -0.56 -15.81
C GLY A 90 -3.37 -0.68 -16.61
N ALA A 91 -4.35 0.19 -16.38
CA ALA A 91 -5.62 0.21 -17.10
C ALA A 91 -5.44 0.50 -18.60
N VAL A 92 -4.60 1.48 -18.93
CA VAL A 92 -4.27 1.78 -20.34
C VAL A 92 -3.54 0.60 -21.00
N SER A 93 -2.58 0.00 -20.30
CA SER A 93 -1.85 -1.17 -20.81
C SER A 93 -2.78 -2.36 -21.04
N LEU A 94 -3.75 -2.59 -20.14
CA LEU A 94 -4.76 -3.61 -20.27
C LEU A 94 -5.67 -3.36 -21.49
N LEU A 95 -6.07 -2.11 -21.73
CA LEU A 95 -6.89 -1.73 -22.87
C LEU A 95 -6.15 -2.00 -24.19
N VAL A 96 -4.87 -1.64 -24.27
CA VAL A 96 -4.04 -1.93 -25.46
C VAL A 96 -3.92 -3.44 -25.68
N ALA A 97 -3.70 -4.22 -24.60
CA ALA A 97 -3.64 -5.68 -24.68
C ALA A 97 -4.97 -6.27 -25.17
N ALA A 98 -6.11 -5.77 -24.68
CA ALA A 98 -7.44 -6.21 -25.11
C ALA A 98 -7.67 -5.95 -26.62
N ILE A 99 -7.28 -4.77 -27.11
CA ILE A 99 -7.33 -4.45 -28.54
C ILE A 99 -6.44 -5.41 -29.35
N GLY A 100 -5.25 -5.74 -28.82
CA GLY A 100 -4.35 -6.71 -29.47
C GLY A 100 -4.97 -8.11 -29.58
N ILE A 101 -5.63 -8.58 -28.52
CA ILE A 101 -6.35 -9.87 -28.52
C ILE A 101 -7.50 -9.83 -29.55
N ALA A 102 -8.33 -8.78 -29.53
CA ALA A 102 -9.43 -8.62 -30.46
C ALA A 102 -8.95 -8.64 -31.92
N ASN A 103 -7.88 -7.95 -32.24
CA ASN A 103 -7.30 -7.92 -33.57
C ASN A 103 -6.80 -9.30 -34.01
N THR A 104 -6.11 -10.02 -33.12
CA THR A 104 -5.62 -11.39 -33.38
C THR A 104 -6.78 -12.37 -33.59
N MET A 105 -7.84 -12.29 -32.76
CA MET A 105 -9.02 -13.12 -32.88
C MET A 105 -9.78 -12.84 -34.19
N MET A 106 -9.92 -11.57 -34.55
CA MET A 106 -10.56 -11.19 -35.81
C MET A 106 -9.81 -11.77 -37.02
N MET A 107 -8.48 -11.70 -37.02
CA MET A 107 -7.65 -12.28 -38.06
C MET A 107 -7.80 -13.81 -38.15
N SER A 108 -7.78 -14.49 -36.99
CA SER A 108 -8.00 -15.94 -36.88
C SER A 108 -9.34 -16.36 -37.48
N ILE A 109 -10.42 -15.62 -37.21
CA ILE A 109 -11.76 -15.86 -37.77
C ILE A 109 -11.75 -15.71 -39.29
N TYR A 110 -11.10 -14.67 -39.84
CA TYR A 110 -10.99 -14.46 -41.28
C TYR A 110 -10.25 -15.61 -41.96
N GLU A 111 -9.12 -16.05 -41.44
CA GLU A 111 -8.33 -17.16 -41.97
C GLU A 111 -9.11 -18.47 -42.01
N ARG A 112 -9.94 -18.73 -41.00
CA ARG A 112 -10.74 -19.98 -40.85
C ARG A 112 -12.19 -19.86 -41.36
N THR A 113 -12.53 -18.83 -42.10
CA THR A 113 -13.92 -18.58 -42.55
C THR A 113 -14.49 -19.75 -43.33
N LYS A 114 -13.71 -20.47 -44.16
CA LYS A 114 -14.15 -21.63 -44.93
C LYS A 114 -14.49 -22.81 -44.02
N GLU A 115 -13.66 -23.07 -43.01
CA GLU A 115 -13.86 -24.15 -42.05
C GLU A 115 -15.10 -23.88 -41.19
N ILE A 116 -15.32 -22.65 -40.78
CA ILE A 116 -16.51 -22.19 -40.04
C ILE A 116 -17.75 -22.40 -40.92
N GLY A 117 -17.66 -22.09 -42.21
CA GLY A 117 -18.73 -22.31 -43.19
C GLY A 117 -19.14 -23.78 -43.28
N VAL A 118 -18.15 -24.69 -43.35
CA VAL A 118 -18.39 -26.15 -43.41
C VAL A 118 -19.02 -26.65 -42.12
N ILE A 119 -18.54 -26.25 -40.97
CA ILE A 119 -19.08 -26.61 -39.65
C ILE A 119 -20.55 -26.15 -39.53
N LYS A 120 -20.87 -24.96 -40.06
CA LYS A 120 -22.22 -24.43 -40.07
C LYS A 120 -23.17 -25.24 -40.97
N VAL A 121 -22.72 -25.66 -42.16
CA VAL A 121 -23.49 -26.47 -43.09
C VAL A 121 -23.78 -27.87 -42.49
N LEU A 122 -22.85 -28.39 -41.67
CA LEU A 122 -23.03 -29.65 -40.92
C LEU A 122 -24.02 -29.53 -39.75
N GLY A 123 -24.62 -28.36 -39.54
CA GLY A 123 -25.68 -28.16 -38.53
C GLY A 123 -25.17 -27.62 -37.18
N CYS A 124 -23.93 -27.20 -37.06
CA CYS A 124 -23.42 -26.62 -35.82
C CYS A 124 -24.06 -25.23 -35.56
N SER A 125 -24.55 -25.02 -34.34
CA SER A 125 -25.14 -23.74 -33.97
C SER A 125 -24.09 -22.62 -33.86
N LEU A 126 -24.47 -21.40 -34.22
CA LEU A 126 -23.59 -20.20 -34.05
C LEU A 126 -23.12 -20.00 -32.61
N LYS A 127 -23.94 -20.44 -31.65
CA LYS A 127 -23.60 -20.38 -30.24
C LYS A 127 -22.37 -21.24 -29.89
N ASN A 128 -22.29 -22.43 -30.46
CA ASN A 128 -21.18 -23.36 -30.23
C ASN A 128 -19.88 -22.82 -30.89
N ILE A 129 -20.01 -22.24 -32.09
CA ILE A 129 -18.88 -21.63 -32.78
C ILE A 129 -18.34 -20.43 -31.96
N ARG A 130 -19.23 -19.58 -31.45
CA ARG A 130 -18.85 -18.46 -30.59
C ARG A 130 -18.16 -18.93 -29.30
N GLN A 131 -18.66 -19.98 -28.66
CA GLN A 131 -18.06 -20.55 -27.46
C GLN A 131 -16.64 -21.06 -27.71
N MET A 132 -16.38 -21.63 -28.89
CA MET A 132 -15.04 -22.09 -29.26
C MET A 132 -14.04 -20.96 -29.32
N PHE A 133 -14.39 -19.85 -29.98
CA PHE A 133 -13.50 -18.66 -30.05
C PHE A 133 -13.36 -17.97 -28.68
N LEU A 134 -14.42 -17.96 -27.87
CA LEU A 134 -14.36 -17.42 -26.52
C LEU A 134 -13.39 -18.22 -25.63
N LEU A 135 -13.41 -19.55 -25.76
CA LEU A 135 -12.44 -20.41 -25.07
C LEU A 135 -11.02 -20.19 -25.56
N GLU A 136 -10.81 -20.04 -26.88
CA GLU A 136 -9.49 -19.74 -27.44
C GLU A 136 -8.94 -18.43 -26.90
N ALA A 137 -9.75 -17.37 -26.87
CA ALA A 137 -9.40 -16.09 -26.28
C ALA A 137 -9.12 -16.18 -24.77
N GLY A 138 -9.90 -16.99 -24.04
CA GLY A 138 -9.68 -17.29 -22.65
C GLY A 138 -8.35 -18.00 -22.39
N PHE A 139 -7.94 -18.92 -23.24
CA PHE A 139 -6.62 -19.57 -23.18
C PHE A 139 -5.47 -18.59 -23.43
N ILE A 140 -5.63 -17.65 -24.35
CA ILE A 140 -4.63 -16.57 -24.54
C ILE A 140 -4.48 -15.76 -23.26
N GLY A 141 -5.62 -15.37 -22.63
CA GLY A 141 -5.64 -14.66 -21.36
C GLY A 141 -5.00 -15.48 -20.23
N LEU A 142 -5.26 -16.79 -20.16
CA LEU A 142 -4.67 -17.70 -19.18
C LEU A 142 -3.13 -17.74 -19.32
N ILE A 143 -2.62 -17.97 -20.52
CA ILE A 143 -1.19 -18.04 -20.77
C ILE A 143 -0.52 -16.71 -20.43
N GLY A 144 -1.09 -15.59 -20.89
CA GLY A 144 -0.62 -14.26 -20.55
C GLY A 144 -0.63 -13.99 -19.05
N GLY A 145 -1.69 -14.41 -18.35
CA GLY A 145 -1.83 -14.30 -16.90
C GLY A 145 -0.79 -15.12 -16.14
N VAL A 146 -0.50 -16.34 -16.58
CA VAL A 146 0.56 -17.18 -15.97
C VAL A 146 1.93 -16.53 -16.15
N ILE A 147 2.27 -16.11 -17.38
CA ILE A 147 3.54 -15.43 -17.64
C ILE A 147 3.66 -14.14 -16.84
N GLY A 148 2.60 -13.34 -16.78
CA GLY A 148 2.57 -12.11 -15.99
C GLY A 148 2.77 -12.35 -14.49
N ASN A 149 2.14 -13.38 -13.94
CA ASN A 149 2.33 -13.78 -12.54
C ASN A 149 3.76 -14.25 -12.26
N ILE A 150 4.36 -15.05 -13.15
CA ILE A 150 5.75 -15.49 -13.00
C ILE A 150 6.69 -14.29 -13.02
N LEU A 151 6.53 -13.37 -13.97
CA LEU A 151 7.34 -12.15 -14.04
C LEU A 151 7.17 -11.29 -12.78
N SER A 152 5.94 -11.16 -12.27
CA SER A 152 5.66 -10.42 -11.04
C SER A 152 6.37 -11.03 -9.83
N LEU A 153 6.36 -12.36 -9.69
CA LEU A 153 7.06 -13.07 -8.61
C LEU A 153 8.59 -12.89 -8.72
N ILE A 154 9.14 -12.95 -9.92
CA ILE A 154 10.56 -12.71 -10.16
C ILE A 154 10.93 -11.28 -9.77
N MET A 155 10.12 -10.29 -10.19
CA MET A 155 10.36 -8.89 -9.82
C MET A 155 10.25 -8.66 -8.31
N SER A 156 9.27 -9.27 -7.64
CA SER A 156 9.14 -9.22 -6.18
C SER A 156 10.38 -9.78 -5.49
N PHE A 157 10.89 -10.90 -5.96
CA PHE A 157 12.13 -11.50 -5.45
C PHE A 157 13.35 -10.58 -5.65
N VAL A 158 13.50 -9.99 -6.84
CA VAL A 158 14.59 -9.04 -7.15
C VAL A 158 14.51 -7.80 -6.25
N VAL A 159 13.32 -7.21 -6.09
CA VAL A 159 13.09 -6.05 -5.23
C VAL A 159 13.46 -6.38 -3.78
N ASN A 160 12.99 -7.51 -3.25
CA ASN A 160 13.33 -7.92 -1.88
C ASN A 160 14.84 -8.16 -1.70
N LYS A 161 15.52 -8.70 -2.70
CA LYS A 161 16.97 -8.93 -2.62
C LYS A 161 17.77 -7.64 -2.69
N VAL A 162 17.41 -6.72 -3.60
CA VAL A 162 18.13 -5.44 -3.79
C VAL A 162 17.84 -4.48 -2.63
N VAL A 163 16.57 -4.28 -2.29
CA VAL A 163 16.20 -3.33 -1.23
C VAL A 163 16.48 -3.91 0.15
N GLY A 164 16.32 -5.23 0.34
CA GLY A 164 16.68 -5.91 1.58
C GLY A 164 18.19 -5.81 1.91
N SER A 165 19.06 -5.86 0.90
CA SER A 165 20.51 -5.66 1.11
C SER A 165 20.85 -4.22 1.52
N MET A 166 20.15 -3.23 0.98
CA MET A 166 20.31 -1.81 1.36
C MET A 166 19.64 -1.49 2.72
N GLY A 167 18.51 -2.15 3.01
CA GLY A 167 17.77 -1.96 4.26
C GLY A 167 18.42 -2.62 5.46
N ALA A 168 19.20 -3.69 5.26
CA ALA A 168 19.95 -4.35 6.31
C ALA A 168 20.99 -3.39 6.98
N GLU A 169 21.56 -2.47 6.21
CA GLU A 169 22.44 -1.42 6.75
C GLU A 169 21.68 -0.38 7.59
N MET A 170 20.36 -0.23 7.39
CA MET A 170 19.47 0.67 8.13
C MET A 170 18.67 -0.05 9.23
N GLY A 171 18.92 -1.34 9.48
CA GLY A 171 18.21 -2.12 10.50
C GLY A 171 16.79 -2.54 10.12
N MET A 172 16.41 -2.39 8.85
CA MET A 172 15.12 -2.86 8.32
C MET A 172 15.31 -4.25 7.73
N THR A 173 14.81 -5.27 8.43
CA THR A 173 14.92 -6.68 8.01
C THR A 173 13.64 -7.24 7.39
N ASP A 174 12.61 -6.42 7.21
CA ASP A 174 11.30 -6.87 6.77
C ASP A 174 11.21 -7.03 5.25
N VAL A 175 10.48 -8.05 4.83
CA VAL A 175 10.15 -8.32 3.42
C VAL A 175 9.26 -7.17 2.91
N ILE A 176 9.77 -6.39 1.95
CA ILE A 176 9.08 -5.20 1.43
C ILE A 176 7.98 -5.56 0.44
N SER A 177 8.21 -6.60 -0.38
CA SER A 177 7.24 -7.05 -1.36
C SER A 177 6.79 -8.46 -1.05
N TYR A 178 5.51 -8.61 -0.65
CA TYR A 178 4.87 -9.89 -0.42
C TYR A 178 3.63 -10.01 -1.30
N ILE A 179 3.60 -11.04 -2.15
CA ILE A 179 2.47 -11.35 -3.02
C ILE A 179 1.71 -12.53 -2.41
N PRO A 180 0.51 -12.32 -1.84
CA PRO A 180 -0.26 -13.40 -1.26
C PRO A 180 -0.80 -14.35 -2.35
N PRO A 181 -0.87 -15.67 -2.12
CA PRO A 181 -1.29 -16.65 -3.12
C PRO A 181 -2.70 -16.42 -3.68
N TRP A 182 -3.61 -15.92 -2.87
CA TRP A 182 -4.98 -15.60 -3.30
C TRP A 182 -5.01 -14.49 -4.37
N LEU A 183 -4.08 -13.53 -4.32
CA LEU A 183 -3.97 -12.47 -5.31
C LEU A 183 -3.53 -13.02 -6.67
N VAL A 184 -2.63 -14.02 -6.68
CA VAL A 184 -2.21 -14.74 -7.90
C VAL A 184 -3.40 -15.42 -8.56
N LEU A 185 -4.28 -16.06 -7.78
CA LEU A 185 -5.48 -16.70 -8.30
C LEU A 185 -6.49 -15.68 -8.88
N ILE A 186 -6.69 -14.58 -8.18
CA ILE A 186 -7.59 -13.51 -8.65
C ILE A 186 -7.05 -12.87 -9.94
N SER A 187 -5.75 -12.58 -10.01
CA SER A 187 -5.14 -12.00 -11.20
C SER A 187 -5.24 -12.94 -12.41
N LEU A 188 -5.10 -14.26 -12.19
CA LEU A 188 -5.27 -15.26 -13.23
C LEU A 188 -6.72 -15.32 -13.73
N ALA A 189 -7.69 -15.36 -12.81
CA ALA A 189 -9.11 -15.33 -13.16
C ALA A 189 -9.47 -14.04 -13.94
N PHE A 190 -8.95 -12.91 -13.49
CA PHE A 190 -9.12 -11.63 -14.18
C PHE A 190 -8.52 -11.61 -15.58
N ALA A 191 -7.31 -12.17 -15.76
CA ALA A 191 -6.67 -12.28 -17.07
C ALA A 191 -7.50 -13.13 -18.05
N ILE A 192 -8.09 -14.23 -17.59
CA ILE A 192 -9.00 -15.07 -18.39
C ILE A 192 -10.25 -14.26 -18.77
N LEU A 193 -10.85 -13.56 -17.82
CA LEU A 193 -12.06 -12.74 -18.08
C LEU A 193 -11.79 -11.64 -19.10
N VAL A 194 -10.65 -10.96 -19.00
CA VAL A 194 -10.24 -9.95 -19.98
C VAL A 194 -10.00 -10.56 -21.35
N GLY A 195 -9.34 -11.73 -21.41
CA GLY A 195 -9.15 -12.47 -22.66
C GLY A 195 -10.47 -12.82 -23.33
N MET A 196 -11.43 -13.36 -22.57
CA MET A 196 -12.75 -13.69 -23.08
C MET A 196 -13.59 -12.45 -23.46
N ALA A 197 -13.44 -11.34 -22.76
CA ALA A 197 -14.16 -10.09 -23.08
C ALA A 197 -13.63 -9.39 -24.32
N ALA A 198 -12.33 -9.57 -24.61
CA ALA A 198 -11.65 -8.98 -25.76
C ALA A 198 -11.78 -9.81 -27.06
N GLY A 199 -11.97 -11.16 -26.93
CA GLY A 199 -12.15 -12.09 -28.06
C GLY A 199 -13.60 -12.32 -28.39
#